data_762e72fac18e5ff8ce4347e9a9c6e806
#
_entry.id   762e72fac18e5ff8ce4347e9a9c6e806
#
_cell.length_a   1.000
_cell.length_b   1.000
_cell.length_c   1.000
_cell.angle_alpha   90.00
_cell.angle_beta   90.00
_cell.angle_gamma   90.00
#
_symmetry.space_group_name_H-M   'P 1'
#
loop_
_entity.id
_entity.type
_entity.pdbx_description
1 polymer ?
#
loop_
_entity_poly.entity_id
_entity_poly.type
_entity_poly.pdbx_seq_one_letter_code
_entity_poly.pdbx_strand_id
1 'polypeptide(L)'
;VGKWLPSDRNFLNRWIEKKVAQAKSNPLPLHPAIEDLRNAIYNDAVLYMAFTSMYDQVPQGYNDQVKNFETMLQIMNQILREGPCYSQIEDKIGLVGFPINAILDWAMGTQGGYLAFTNSLVNEKLYNILSVWKNFLESPDSTYVLVDGPIDQPQPDYTNPVGWFSPVAMEAIASMDPLRGQDNDPYDALQNFIYNYQCQPDKPHFGYKSWDDFFTREFNPGVRDVSKEDWDPSVIVNACESAPYNCVTNAXXXXDDER
;
A
#
# COMPACT_ATOMS: atom_id res chain seq x y z
N VAL A 1 -10.00 -0.06 5.39
CA VAL A 1 -8.57 -0.10 5.06
C VAL A 1 -8.11 1.18 4.36
N GLY A 2 -8.95 2.22 4.37
CA GLY A 2 -8.66 3.49 3.73
C GLY A 2 -8.51 3.35 2.23
N LYS A 3 -7.63 4.17 1.66
CA LYS A 3 -7.36 4.14 0.22
C LYS A 3 -6.17 3.24 -0.17
N TRP A 4 -5.61 2.49 0.79
CA TRP A 4 -4.45 1.63 0.54
C TRP A 4 -4.81 0.30 -0.14
N LEU A 5 -6.09 -0.06 -0.16
CA LEU A 5 -6.61 -1.14 -0.98
C LEU A 5 -7.79 -0.60 -1.78
N PRO A 6 -7.91 -0.98 -3.06
CA PRO A 6 -9.01 -0.49 -3.89
C PRO A 6 -10.38 -0.85 -3.32
N SER A 7 -11.29 0.11 -3.33
CA SER A 7 -12.68 -0.13 -2.93
C SER A 7 -13.46 -0.92 -3.99
N ASP A 8 -13.01 -0.87 -5.24
CA ASP A 8 -13.61 -1.65 -6.33
C ASP A 8 -12.98 -3.05 -6.34
N ARG A 9 -13.79 -4.03 -5.92
CA ARG A 9 -13.37 -5.42 -5.87
C ARG A 9 -13.00 -5.97 -7.26
N ASN A 10 -13.67 -5.53 -8.30
CA ASN A 10 -13.37 -6.00 -9.67
C ASN A 10 -11.95 -5.55 -10.08
N PHE A 11 -11.57 -4.35 -9.67
CA PHE A 11 -10.22 -3.86 -9.92
C PHE A 11 -9.20 -4.72 -9.16
N LEU A 12 -9.44 -4.96 -7.87
CA LEU A 12 -8.53 -5.77 -7.05
C LEU A 12 -8.41 -7.20 -7.62
N ASN A 13 -9.52 -7.79 -8.03
CA ASN A 13 -9.51 -9.14 -8.62
C ASN A 13 -8.66 -9.17 -9.90
N ARG A 14 -8.81 -8.18 -10.79
CA ARG A 14 -8.00 -8.09 -12.03
C ARG A 14 -6.50 -7.95 -11.69
N TRP A 15 -6.19 -7.14 -10.67
CA TRP A 15 -4.80 -6.98 -10.22
C TRP A 15 -4.25 -8.34 -9.74
N ILE A 16 -5.02 -9.08 -8.93
CA ILE A 16 -4.60 -10.40 -8.42
C ILE A 16 -4.46 -11.39 -9.60
N GLU A 17 -5.41 -11.41 -10.53
CA GLU A 17 -5.33 -12.26 -11.73
C GLU A 17 -4.02 -12.02 -12.50
N LYS A 18 -3.66 -10.77 -12.67
CA LYS A 18 -2.43 -10.37 -13.33
C LYS A 18 -1.20 -10.93 -12.59
N LYS A 19 -1.17 -10.79 -11.26
CA LYS A 19 -0.06 -11.32 -10.44
C LYS A 19 0.02 -12.85 -10.53
N VAL A 20 -1.11 -13.54 -10.51
CA VAL A 20 -1.16 -14.99 -10.70
C VAL A 20 -0.64 -15.38 -12.10
N ALA A 21 -1.08 -14.68 -13.14
CA ALA A 21 -0.63 -14.95 -14.51
C ALA A 21 0.87 -14.73 -14.65
N GLN A 22 1.40 -13.65 -14.05
CA GLN A 22 2.81 -13.32 -14.06
C GLN A 22 3.62 -14.42 -13.33
N ALA A 23 3.15 -14.86 -12.16
CA ALA A 23 3.80 -15.92 -11.40
C ALA A 23 3.87 -17.23 -12.18
N LYS A 24 2.82 -17.54 -12.95
CA LYS A 24 2.76 -18.75 -13.77
C LYS A 24 3.61 -18.67 -15.03
N SER A 25 3.62 -17.52 -15.70
CA SER A 25 4.34 -17.36 -16.97
C SER A 25 5.85 -17.17 -16.77
N ASN A 26 6.27 -16.64 -15.63
CA ASN A 26 7.68 -16.38 -15.34
C ASN A 26 7.98 -16.74 -13.88
N PRO A 27 7.99 -18.03 -13.55
CA PRO A 27 8.25 -18.45 -12.17
C PRO A 27 9.70 -18.15 -11.79
N LEU A 28 9.88 -17.37 -10.74
CA LEU A 28 11.18 -17.01 -10.22
C LEU A 28 11.59 -18.00 -9.12
N PRO A 29 12.89 -18.31 -9.00
CA PRO A 29 13.38 -19.03 -7.82
C PRO A 29 12.95 -18.28 -6.56
N LEU A 30 12.46 -19.01 -5.58
CA LEU A 30 12.00 -18.39 -4.34
C LEU A 30 13.16 -17.73 -3.61
N HIS A 31 12.92 -16.55 -3.09
CA HIS A 31 13.85 -15.88 -2.17
C HIS A 31 13.95 -16.73 -0.90
N PRO A 32 15.15 -16.84 -0.28
CA PRO A 32 15.31 -17.67 0.91
C PRO A 32 14.29 -17.41 2.02
N ALA A 33 13.89 -16.17 2.24
CA ALA A 33 12.86 -15.84 3.25
C ALA A 33 11.49 -16.45 2.91
N ILE A 34 11.14 -16.52 1.61
CA ILE A 34 9.89 -17.16 1.15
C ILE A 34 10.03 -18.68 1.31
N GLU A 35 11.19 -19.22 0.95
CA GLU A 35 11.46 -20.65 1.07
C GLU A 35 11.43 -21.09 2.54
N ASP A 36 11.90 -20.27 3.46
CA ASP A 36 11.80 -20.54 4.90
C ASP A 36 10.33 -20.66 5.36
N LEU A 37 9.47 -19.77 4.90
CA LEU A 37 8.03 -19.89 5.21
C LEU A 37 7.44 -21.15 4.59
N ARG A 38 7.80 -21.44 3.33
CA ARG A 38 7.36 -22.66 2.65
C ARG A 38 7.75 -23.91 3.45
N ASN A 39 9.01 -23.96 3.89
CA ASN A 39 9.52 -25.09 4.67
C ASN A 39 8.83 -25.20 6.03
N ALA A 40 8.56 -24.07 6.68
CA ALA A 40 7.80 -24.08 7.95
C ALA A 40 6.40 -24.68 7.75
N ILE A 41 5.73 -24.30 6.64
CA ILE A 41 4.40 -24.86 6.33
C ILE A 41 4.48 -26.38 6.10
N TYR A 42 5.46 -26.84 5.31
CA TYR A 42 5.56 -28.28 4.98
C TYR A 42 6.01 -29.14 6.16
N ASN A 43 6.75 -28.57 7.10
CA ASN A 43 7.30 -29.32 8.23
C ASN A 43 6.37 -29.38 9.44
N ASP A 44 5.22 -28.70 9.38
CA ASP A 44 4.25 -28.68 10.48
C ASP A 44 2.87 -29.03 9.92
N ALA A 45 2.33 -30.18 10.32
CA ALA A 45 1.05 -30.67 9.82
C ALA A 45 -0.11 -29.72 10.13
N VAL A 46 -0.06 -29.03 11.28
CA VAL A 46 -1.12 -28.06 11.64
C VAL A 46 -1.06 -26.84 10.72
N LEU A 47 0.14 -26.32 10.48
CA LEU A 47 0.33 -25.21 9.55
C LEU A 47 -0.05 -25.61 8.13
N TYR A 48 0.35 -26.80 7.69
CA TYR A 48 0.00 -27.29 6.36
C TYR A 48 -1.53 -27.32 6.17
N MET A 49 -2.23 -27.89 7.17
CA MET A 49 -3.70 -27.95 7.14
C MET A 49 -4.30 -26.54 7.17
N ALA A 50 -3.77 -25.64 7.99
CA ALA A 50 -4.27 -24.27 8.10
C ALA A 50 -4.11 -23.52 6.76
N PHE A 51 -2.91 -23.56 6.16
CA PHE A 51 -2.61 -22.90 4.89
C PHE A 51 -3.38 -23.52 3.72
N THR A 52 -3.69 -24.79 3.77
CA THR A 52 -4.50 -25.45 2.74
C THR A 52 -5.98 -25.06 2.91
N SER A 53 -6.51 -25.24 4.11
CA SER A 53 -7.94 -25.02 4.36
C SER A 53 -8.36 -23.56 4.22
N MET A 54 -7.46 -22.60 4.46
CA MET A 54 -7.85 -21.19 4.38
C MET A 54 -8.31 -20.82 2.98
N TYR A 55 -7.73 -21.41 1.93
CA TYR A 55 -8.17 -21.13 0.55
C TYR A 55 -9.47 -21.84 0.21
N ASP A 56 -9.69 -23.03 0.75
CA ASP A 56 -10.94 -23.77 0.58
C ASP A 56 -12.13 -23.08 1.29
N GLN A 57 -11.82 -22.33 2.36
CA GLN A 57 -12.83 -21.65 3.18
C GLN A 57 -13.23 -20.27 2.64
N VAL A 58 -12.48 -19.70 1.69
CA VAL A 58 -12.87 -18.41 1.09
C VAL A 58 -14.16 -18.63 0.31
N PRO A 59 -15.21 -17.83 0.59
CA PRO A 59 -16.47 -18.00 -0.16
C PRO A 59 -16.28 -17.77 -1.65
N GLN A 60 -17.05 -18.52 -2.44
CA GLN A 60 -17.02 -18.41 -3.89
C GLN A 60 -17.27 -16.96 -4.34
N GLY A 61 -16.49 -16.50 -5.29
CA GLY A 61 -16.57 -15.12 -5.80
C GLY A 61 -15.68 -14.14 -5.06
N TYR A 62 -14.96 -14.61 -4.01
CA TYR A 62 -13.99 -13.83 -3.30
C TYR A 62 -12.62 -14.47 -3.49
N ASN A 63 -11.69 -13.72 -4.05
CA ASN A 63 -10.30 -14.18 -4.26
C ASN A 63 -10.22 -15.57 -4.94
N ASP A 64 -10.99 -15.73 -6.02
CA ASP A 64 -11.01 -16.99 -6.79
C ASP A 64 -9.68 -17.25 -7.53
N GLN A 65 -8.78 -16.30 -7.53
CA GLN A 65 -7.54 -16.33 -8.31
C GLN A 65 -6.39 -17.04 -7.57
N VAL A 66 -6.27 -16.80 -6.26
CA VAL A 66 -5.22 -17.46 -5.45
C VAL A 66 -5.82 -18.71 -4.82
N LYS A 67 -5.52 -19.86 -5.42
CA LYS A 67 -6.17 -21.13 -5.06
C LYS A 67 -5.43 -21.93 -3.98
N ASN A 68 -4.19 -21.56 -3.68
CA ASN A 68 -3.38 -22.32 -2.72
C ASN A 68 -2.17 -21.49 -2.27
N PHE A 69 -1.55 -21.92 -1.20
CA PHE A 69 -0.42 -21.21 -0.62
C PHE A 69 0.82 -21.22 -1.52
N GLU A 70 1.00 -22.19 -2.40
CA GLU A 70 2.14 -22.19 -3.33
C GLU A 70 2.03 -21.00 -4.31
N THR A 71 0.81 -20.75 -4.83
CA THR A 71 0.56 -19.57 -5.66
C THR A 71 0.78 -18.28 -4.87
N MET A 72 0.31 -18.25 -3.63
CA MET A 72 0.55 -17.12 -2.71
C MET A 72 2.04 -16.83 -2.58
N LEU A 73 2.84 -17.85 -2.29
CA LEU A 73 4.29 -17.70 -2.09
C LEU A 73 4.98 -17.18 -3.36
N GLN A 74 4.56 -17.66 -4.53
CA GLN A 74 5.11 -17.17 -5.80
C GLN A 74 4.77 -15.69 -6.04
N ILE A 75 3.56 -15.27 -5.70
CA ILE A 75 3.17 -13.85 -5.84
C ILE A 75 3.95 -13.00 -4.83
N MET A 76 4.07 -13.45 -3.59
CA MET A 76 4.91 -12.75 -2.60
C MET A 76 6.34 -12.57 -3.12
N ASN A 77 6.89 -13.64 -3.71
CA ASN A 77 8.25 -13.64 -4.24
C ASN A 77 8.45 -12.57 -5.34
N GLN A 78 7.43 -12.32 -6.15
CA GLN A 78 7.47 -11.26 -7.14
C GLN A 78 7.41 -9.87 -6.48
N ILE A 79 6.48 -9.71 -5.54
CA ILE A 79 6.27 -8.43 -4.84
C ILE A 79 7.55 -7.94 -4.18
N LEU A 80 8.41 -8.86 -3.69
CA LEU A 80 9.67 -8.48 -3.03
C LEU A 80 10.62 -7.64 -3.93
N ARG A 81 10.35 -7.59 -5.23
CA ARG A 81 11.19 -6.89 -6.21
C ARG A 81 10.44 -5.74 -6.90
N GLU A 82 9.30 -5.34 -6.34
CA GLU A 82 8.45 -4.33 -6.97
C GLU A 82 8.20 -3.17 -6.01
N GLY A 83 8.35 -1.95 -6.53
CA GLY A 83 7.94 -0.74 -5.82
C GLY A 83 6.50 -0.39 -6.16
N PRO A 84 5.74 0.16 -5.22
CA PRO A 84 4.41 0.65 -5.53
C PRO A 84 4.47 1.78 -6.56
N CYS A 85 3.79 1.60 -7.67
CA CYS A 85 3.70 2.64 -8.72
C CYS A 85 2.32 3.31 -8.65
N TYR A 86 2.22 4.49 -9.24
CA TYR A 86 0.95 5.21 -9.29
C TYR A 86 0.14 4.76 -10.52
N SER A 87 -1.17 4.78 -10.38
CA SER A 87 -2.09 4.51 -11.49
C SER A 87 -3.28 5.46 -11.41
N GLN A 88 -3.58 6.12 -12.51
CA GLN A 88 -4.69 7.07 -12.58
C GLN A 88 -6.04 6.42 -12.27
N ILE A 89 -6.22 5.15 -12.62
CA ILE A 89 -7.43 4.42 -12.30
C ILE A 89 -7.47 4.13 -10.79
N GLU A 90 -6.32 3.80 -10.22
CA GLU A 90 -6.22 3.49 -8.79
C GLU A 90 -6.48 4.71 -7.91
N ASP A 91 -6.17 5.91 -8.38
CA ASP A 91 -6.42 7.14 -7.63
C ASP A 91 -7.91 7.31 -7.27
N LYS A 92 -8.79 6.92 -8.17
CA LYS A 92 -10.25 7.07 -7.96
C LYS A 92 -10.84 5.97 -7.06
N ILE A 93 -10.23 4.79 -7.01
CA ILE A 93 -10.75 3.62 -6.31
C ILE A 93 -9.82 3.11 -5.21
N GLY A 94 -8.70 3.77 -5.02
CA GLY A 94 -7.64 3.39 -4.08
C GLY A 94 -6.53 2.64 -4.79
N LEU A 95 -5.33 2.67 -4.22
CA LEU A 95 -4.16 2.01 -4.79
C LEU A 95 -3.87 0.69 -4.06
N VAL A 96 -3.11 -0.20 -4.70
CA VAL A 96 -2.66 -1.42 -4.05
C VAL A 96 -1.35 -1.12 -3.33
N GLY A 97 -1.46 -0.36 -2.24
CA GLY A 97 -0.31 0.04 -1.43
C GLY A 97 0.21 -1.05 -0.50
N PHE A 98 -0.64 -2.04 -0.23
CA PHE A 98 -0.25 -3.19 0.59
C PHE A 98 -0.44 -4.48 -0.21
N PRO A 99 0.40 -4.72 -1.22
CA PRO A 99 0.18 -5.84 -2.15
C PRO A 99 0.18 -7.23 -1.49
N ILE A 100 1.01 -7.45 -0.47
CA ILE A 100 1.02 -8.73 0.27
C ILE A 100 -0.33 -8.91 1.00
N ASN A 101 -0.82 -7.85 1.66
CA ASN A 101 -2.13 -7.92 2.31
C ASN A 101 -3.25 -8.16 1.28
N ALA A 102 -3.16 -7.54 0.11
CA ALA A 102 -4.19 -7.66 -0.93
C ALA A 102 -4.42 -9.13 -1.35
N ILE A 103 -3.36 -9.92 -1.42
CA ILE A 103 -3.47 -11.35 -1.79
C ILE A 103 -3.88 -12.24 -0.61
N LEU A 104 -3.80 -11.74 0.62
CA LEU A 104 -4.11 -12.51 1.84
C LEU A 104 -5.48 -12.16 2.42
N ASP A 105 -6.04 -11.02 2.08
CA ASP A 105 -7.13 -10.36 2.81
C ASP A 105 -8.30 -11.32 3.12
N TRP A 106 -8.79 -12.04 2.12
CA TRP A 106 -9.92 -12.95 2.31
C TRP A 106 -9.51 -14.23 3.03
N ALA A 107 -8.35 -14.80 2.67
CA ALA A 107 -7.87 -16.03 3.28
C ALA A 107 -7.59 -15.83 4.77
N MET A 108 -7.02 -14.68 5.16
CA MET A 108 -6.75 -14.36 6.57
C MET A 108 -8.03 -14.32 7.41
N GLY A 109 -9.17 -13.96 6.82
CA GLY A 109 -10.46 -13.88 7.50
C GLY A 109 -11.14 -15.22 7.76
N THR A 110 -10.55 -16.33 7.28
CA THR A 110 -11.11 -17.67 7.47
C THR A 110 -10.60 -18.29 8.77
N GLN A 111 -11.21 -19.41 9.17
CA GLN A 111 -10.72 -20.16 10.34
C GLN A 111 -9.30 -20.68 10.13
N GLY A 112 -9.02 -21.23 8.94
CA GLY A 112 -7.66 -21.66 8.58
C GLY A 112 -6.68 -20.50 8.60
N GLY A 113 -7.08 -19.35 8.05
CA GLY A 113 -6.25 -18.14 8.07
C GLY A 113 -6.00 -17.66 9.49
N TYR A 114 -7.01 -17.64 10.35
CA TYR A 114 -6.82 -17.26 11.74
C TYR A 114 -5.76 -18.15 12.42
N LEU A 115 -5.85 -19.48 12.23
CA LEU A 115 -4.86 -20.40 12.79
C LEU A 115 -3.45 -20.15 12.24
N ALA A 116 -3.35 -19.89 10.93
CA ALA A 116 -2.08 -19.62 10.28
C ALA A 116 -1.45 -18.31 10.77
N PHE A 117 -2.21 -17.22 10.75
CA PHE A 117 -1.65 -15.88 10.96
C PHE A 117 -1.60 -15.46 12.44
N THR A 118 -2.14 -16.28 13.37
CA THR A 118 -1.88 -16.09 14.80
C THR A 118 -0.71 -16.96 15.30
N ASN A 119 -0.13 -17.77 14.43
CA ASN A 119 1.02 -18.62 14.78
C ASN A 119 2.29 -17.77 14.84
N SER A 120 3.07 -17.88 15.92
CA SER A 120 4.27 -17.06 16.15
C SER A 120 5.38 -17.34 15.13
N LEU A 121 5.54 -18.61 14.72
CA LEU A 121 6.54 -18.95 13.69
C LEU A 121 6.18 -18.32 12.35
N VAL A 122 4.91 -18.40 11.97
CA VAL A 122 4.43 -17.76 10.73
C VAL A 122 4.70 -16.25 10.77
N ASN A 123 4.39 -15.60 11.90
CA ASN A 123 4.63 -14.16 12.05
C ASN A 123 6.12 -13.81 11.97
N GLU A 124 6.98 -14.65 12.54
CA GLU A 124 8.44 -14.48 12.40
C GLU A 124 8.86 -14.55 10.93
N LYS A 125 8.36 -15.54 10.18
CA LYS A 125 8.72 -15.69 8.76
C LYS A 125 8.16 -14.52 7.92
N LEU A 126 6.94 -14.08 8.21
CA LEU A 126 6.36 -12.92 7.54
C LEU A 126 7.16 -11.64 7.83
N TYR A 127 7.61 -11.46 9.06
CA TYR A 127 8.49 -10.33 9.41
C TYR A 127 9.77 -10.35 8.55
N ASN A 128 10.37 -11.53 8.38
CA ASN A 128 11.57 -11.64 7.55
C ASN A 128 11.29 -11.32 6.08
N ILE A 129 10.15 -11.80 5.56
CA ILE A 129 9.71 -11.51 4.19
C ILE A 129 9.51 -10.00 4.01
N LEU A 130 8.78 -9.37 4.93
CA LEU A 130 8.55 -7.92 4.88
C LEU A 130 9.85 -7.13 5.01
N SER A 131 10.82 -7.64 5.79
CA SER A 131 12.14 -7.01 5.92
C SER A 131 12.92 -7.06 4.59
N VAL A 132 12.78 -8.13 3.83
CA VAL A 132 13.39 -8.21 2.48
C VAL A 132 12.76 -7.14 1.57
N TRP A 133 11.43 -7.03 1.58
CA TRP A 133 10.75 -6.02 0.76
C TRP A 133 11.14 -4.61 1.21
N LYS A 134 11.19 -4.36 2.52
CA LYS A 134 11.65 -3.09 3.08
C LYS A 134 13.04 -2.74 2.54
N ASN A 135 13.98 -3.68 2.59
CA ASN A 135 15.35 -3.43 2.08
C ASN A 135 15.34 -3.03 0.60
N PHE A 136 14.47 -3.66 -0.20
CA PHE A 136 14.30 -3.27 -1.60
C PHE A 136 13.73 -1.84 -1.71
N LEU A 137 12.69 -1.54 -0.94
CA LEU A 137 12.05 -0.21 -0.98
C LEU A 137 12.98 0.91 -0.50
N GLU A 138 13.92 0.59 0.39
CA GLU A 138 14.96 1.52 0.87
C GLU A 138 16.16 1.62 -0.08
N SER A 139 16.24 0.74 -1.08
CA SER A 139 17.38 0.71 -1.99
C SER A 139 17.15 1.62 -3.20
N PRO A 140 18.24 2.06 -3.86
CA PRO A 140 18.12 2.83 -5.10
C PRO A 140 17.39 2.08 -6.21
N ASP A 141 17.32 0.74 -6.18
CA ASP A 141 16.62 -0.04 -7.19
C ASP A 141 15.12 0.28 -7.22
N SER A 142 14.57 0.81 -6.12
CA SER A 142 13.16 1.18 -6.05
C SER A 142 12.85 2.54 -6.69
N THR A 143 13.88 3.32 -7.08
CA THR A 143 13.66 4.66 -7.64
C THR A 143 12.99 4.63 -9.03
N TYR A 144 12.94 3.47 -9.67
CA TYR A 144 12.33 3.35 -11.01
C TYR A 144 10.87 3.81 -11.04
N VAL A 145 10.19 3.82 -9.88
CA VAL A 145 8.82 4.34 -9.78
C VAL A 145 8.78 5.85 -9.57
N LEU A 146 9.94 6.50 -9.37
CA LEU A 146 10.05 7.94 -9.11
C LEU A 146 10.45 8.67 -10.39
N VAL A 147 9.58 8.58 -11.40
CA VAL A 147 9.77 9.19 -12.73
C VAL A 147 8.53 10.01 -13.09
N ASP A 148 8.67 10.85 -14.12
CA ASP A 148 7.61 11.77 -14.54
C ASP A 148 6.72 11.22 -15.68
N GLY A 149 6.92 9.97 -16.05
CA GLY A 149 6.21 9.36 -17.17
C GLY A 149 5.82 7.92 -16.94
N PRO A 150 5.49 7.21 -18.01
CA PRO A 150 5.15 5.79 -17.92
C PRO A 150 6.30 4.97 -17.35
N ILE A 151 5.97 3.99 -16.57
CA ILE A 151 6.94 3.03 -16.07
C ILE A 151 7.03 1.88 -17.06
N ASP A 152 8.23 1.70 -17.63
CA ASP A 152 8.49 0.64 -18.61
C ASP A 152 8.63 -0.70 -17.90
N GLN A 153 7.50 -1.22 -17.44
CA GLN A 153 7.40 -2.56 -16.90
C GLN A 153 6.47 -3.37 -17.81
N PRO A 154 6.78 -4.62 -18.09
CA PRO A 154 5.88 -5.44 -18.88
C PRO A 154 4.62 -5.73 -18.09
N GLN A 155 3.68 -4.78 -18.17
CA GLN A 155 2.41 -4.86 -17.46
C GLN A 155 1.30 -5.04 -18.49
N PRO A 156 0.52 -6.12 -18.40
CA PRO A 156 -0.64 -6.18 -19.29
C PRO A 156 -1.72 -5.22 -18.83
N ASP A 157 -1.99 -4.31 -19.63
CA ASP A 157 -3.22 -3.66 -20.07
C ASP A 157 -4.30 -3.16 -19.08
N TYR A 158 -4.00 -2.91 -17.80
CA TYR A 158 -5.07 -2.38 -16.96
C TYR A 158 -4.88 -0.95 -16.53
N THR A 159 -3.69 -0.55 -16.48
CA THR A 159 -3.36 0.80 -16.08
C THR A 159 -1.97 0.99 -16.61
N ASN A 160 -1.78 1.95 -17.43
CA ASN A 160 -0.42 2.36 -17.70
C ASN A 160 0.14 2.84 -16.35
N PRO A 161 0.94 2.04 -15.66
CA PRO A 161 1.54 2.53 -14.43
C PRO A 161 2.44 3.70 -14.77
N VAL A 162 2.30 4.74 -13.97
CA VAL A 162 3.10 5.94 -14.15
C VAL A 162 3.90 6.19 -12.88
N GLY A 163 4.95 6.95 -13.03
CA GLY A 163 5.79 7.30 -11.89
C GLY A 163 5.12 8.31 -10.99
N TRP A 164 5.61 8.39 -9.77
CA TRP A 164 5.08 9.28 -8.74
C TRP A 164 5.30 10.76 -9.05
N PHE A 165 6.18 11.08 -10.01
CA PHE A 165 6.38 12.47 -10.48
C PHE A 165 5.66 12.75 -11.80
N SER A 166 4.80 11.85 -12.27
CA SER A 166 3.93 12.13 -13.40
C SER A 166 2.91 13.22 -13.03
N PRO A 167 2.42 14.00 -14.02
CA PRO A 167 1.44 15.05 -13.70
C PRO A 167 0.21 14.54 -12.97
N VAL A 168 -0.29 13.34 -13.30
CA VAL A 168 -1.49 12.80 -12.66
C VAL A 168 -1.23 12.39 -11.20
N ALA A 169 -0.04 11.86 -10.91
CA ALA A 169 0.33 11.51 -9.53
C ALA A 169 0.56 12.76 -8.68
N MET A 170 1.23 13.75 -9.25
CA MET A 170 1.49 15.02 -8.57
C MET A 170 0.17 15.75 -8.27
N GLU A 171 -0.77 15.74 -9.22
CA GLU A 171 -2.10 16.30 -8.99
C GLU A 171 -2.84 15.59 -7.87
N ALA A 172 -2.72 14.26 -7.80
CA ALA A 172 -3.34 13.48 -6.73
C ALA A 172 -2.74 13.82 -5.36
N ILE A 173 -1.40 13.92 -5.28
CA ILE A 173 -0.72 14.32 -4.02
C ILE A 173 -1.18 15.73 -3.62
N ALA A 174 -1.18 16.65 -4.57
CA ALA A 174 -1.58 18.04 -4.33
C ALA A 174 -3.05 18.17 -3.95
N SER A 175 -3.92 17.28 -4.44
CA SER A 175 -5.35 17.33 -4.11
C SER A 175 -5.63 17.09 -2.63
N MET A 176 -4.66 16.53 -1.91
CA MET A 176 -4.77 16.31 -0.47
C MET A 176 -4.38 17.55 0.35
N ASP A 177 -3.86 18.59 -0.29
CA ASP A 177 -3.47 19.82 0.40
C ASP A 177 -4.72 20.59 0.80
N PRO A 178 -4.94 20.85 2.11
CA PRO A 178 -6.12 21.62 2.55
C PRO A 178 -6.09 23.08 2.12
N LEU A 179 -4.94 23.61 1.71
CA LEU A 179 -4.81 24.99 1.24
C LEU A 179 -5.06 25.12 -0.27
N ARG A 180 -5.26 24.02 -0.97
CA ARG A 180 -5.51 24.03 -2.41
C ARG A 180 -6.76 24.87 -2.72
N GLY A 181 -6.61 25.81 -3.63
CA GLY A 181 -7.74 26.61 -4.14
C GLY A 181 -8.15 27.78 -3.27
N GLN A 182 -7.41 28.08 -2.22
CA GLN A 182 -7.70 29.28 -1.41
C GLN A 182 -7.25 30.57 -2.12
N ASP A 183 -6.27 30.50 -2.99
CA ASP A 183 -5.80 31.61 -3.82
C ASP A 183 -6.21 31.40 -5.28
N ASN A 184 -6.54 32.47 -5.97
CA ASN A 184 -7.03 32.46 -7.35
C ASN A 184 -5.93 32.24 -8.40
N ASP A 185 -4.76 31.77 -8.01
CA ASP A 185 -3.68 31.47 -8.96
C ASP A 185 -3.87 30.11 -9.63
N PRO A 186 -3.44 29.98 -10.89
CA PRO A 186 -3.44 28.67 -11.55
C PRO A 186 -2.66 27.66 -10.71
N TYR A 187 -3.34 26.64 -10.30
CA TYR A 187 -2.76 25.65 -9.40
C TYR A 187 -1.73 24.82 -10.13
N ASP A 188 -0.52 24.83 -9.64
CA ASP A 188 0.59 24.02 -10.16
C ASP A 188 0.96 22.95 -9.13
N ALA A 189 0.58 21.72 -9.43
CA ALA A 189 0.80 20.58 -8.53
C ALA A 189 2.29 20.38 -8.21
N LEU A 190 3.17 20.60 -9.19
CA LEU A 190 4.60 20.49 -8.97
C LEU A 190 5.12 21.57 -8.02
N GLN A 191 4.70 22.81 -8.21
CA GLN A 191 5.09 23.90 -7.32
C GLN A 191 4.55 23.68 -5.90
N ASN A 192 3.32 23.17 -5.79
CA ASN A 192 2.73 22.81 -4.51
C ASN A 192 3.57 21.72 -3.81
N PHE A 193 4.01 20.71 -4.55
CA PHE A 193 4.87 19.66 -4.00
C PHE A 193 6.19 20.24 -3.47
N ILE A 194 6.84 21.08 -4.28
CA ILE A 194 8.11 21.72 -3.92
C ILE A 194 7.94 22.63 -2.69
N TYR A 195 6.82 23.33 -2.61
CA TYR A 195 6.51 24.20 -1.46
C TYR A 195 6.33 23.38 -0.19
N ASN A 196 5.61 22.25 -0.28
CA ASN A 196 5.23 21.47 0.89
C ASN A 196 6.35 20.56 1.41
N TYR A 197 7.16 19.97 0.53
CA TYR A 197 8.04 18.87 0.91
C TYR A 197 9.52 19.19 0.68
N GLN A 198 10.36 18.68 1.59
CA GLN A 198 11.81 18.76 1.42
C GLN A 198 12.22 17.93 0.22
N CYS A 199 12.74 18.59 -0.82
CA CYS A 199 13.16 17.94 -2.04
C CYS A 199 14.20 18.78 -2.77
N GLN A 200 14.82 18.22 -3.81
CA GLN A 200 15.84 18.90 -4.62
C GLN A 200 15.41 18.81 -6.09
N PRO A 201 14.59 19.77 -6.57
CA PRO A 201 13.98 19.67 -7.92
C PRO A 201 14.98 19.52 -9.07
N ASP A 202 16.21 20.01 -8.89
CA ASP A 202 17.25 19.94 -9.91
C ASP A 202 17.98 18.59 -9.96
N LYS A 203 17.64 17.67 -9.05
CA LYS A 203 18.29 16.36 -8.97
C LYS A 203 17.38 15.26 -9.54
N PRO A 204 17.97 14.15 -10.03
CA PRO A 204 17.15 13.00 -10.39
C PRO A 204 16.24 12.59 -9.23
N HIS A 205 15.03 12.20 -9.55
CA HIS A 205 14.03 11.77 -8.57
C HIS A 205 13.78 12.83 -7.49
N PHE A 206 13.95 14.13 -7.81
CA PHE A 206 13.82 15.25 -6.86
C PHE A 206 14.74 15.10 -5.64
N GLY A 207 15.85 14.35 -5.80
CA GLY A 207 16.82 14.12 -4.74
C GLY A 207 16.53 12.92 -3.86
N TYR A 208 15.37 12.28 -4.01
CA TYR A 208 15.03 11.08 -3.26
C TYR A 208 15.86 9.89 -3.74
N LYS A 209 16.32 9.08 -2.80
CA LYS A 209 17.29 8.01 -3.04
C LYS A 209 16.62 6.64 -3.18
N SER A 210 15.34 6.54 -2.81
CA SER A 210 14.57 5.30 -2.86
C SER A 210 13.08 5.64 -2.80
N TRP A 211 12.23 4.65 -3.06
CA TRP A 211 10.79 4.83 -2.86
C TRP A 211 10.46 5.15 -1.40
N ASP A 212 11.15 4.48 -0.46
CA ASP A 212 10.92 4.71 0.97
C ASP A 212 11.25 6.15 1.36
N ASP A 213 12.36 6.70 0.84
CA ASP A 213 12.78 8.08 1.08
C ASP A 213 11.71 9.07 0.58
N PHE A 214 11.10 8.77 -0.58
CA PHE A 214 9.98 9.56 -1.10
C PHE A 214 8.70 9.35 -0.26
N PHE A 215 8.41 8.13 0.13
CA PHE A 215 7.19 7.80 0.88
C PHE A 215 7.20 8.48 2.26
N THR A 216 8.36 8.49 2.92
CA THR A 216 8.52 9.08 4.25
C THR A 216 8.98 10.54 4.21
N ARG A 217 8.80 11.22 3.07
CA ARG A 217 9.26 12.61 2.87
C ARG A 217 8.75 13.54 3.96
N GLU A 218 9.58 14.50 4.32
CA GLU A 218 9.27 15.47 5.37
C GLU A 218 8.74 16.77 4.77
N PHE A 219 7.91 17.45 5.54
CA PHE A 219 7.48 18.80 5.17
C PHE A 219 8.62 19.79 5.29
N ASN A 220 8.57 20.85 4.49
CA ASN A 220 9.48 21.98 4.66
C ASN A 220 9.19 22.67 6.00
N PRO A 221 10.24 23.23 6.64
CA PRO A 221 10.02 23.99 7.88
C PRO A 221 8.99 25.10 7.69
N GLY A 222 8.07 25.21 8.62
CA GLY A 222 6.99 26.19 8.57
C GLY A 222 5.73 25.71 7.85
N VAL A 223 5.80 24.55 7.18
CA VAL A 223 4.61 23.97 6.56
C VAL A 223 3.97 23.02 7.58
N ARG A 224 2.75 23.34 7.96
CA ARG A 224 1.96 22.55 8.93
C ARG A 224 2.62 22.45 10.32
N ASP A 225 3.45 23.42 10.68
CA ASP A 225 4.01 23.49 12.03
C ASP A 225 2.91 23.81 13.03
N VAL A 226 2.89 23.07 14.13
CA VAL A 226 2.12 23.49 15.31
C VAL A 226 3.12 24.24 16.19
N SER A 227 3.08 25.58 16.09
CA SER A 227 4.00 26.41 16.85
C SER A 227 3.76 26.26 18.35
N LYS A 228 4.84 26.01 19.11
CA LYS A 228 4.74 25.98 20.56
C LYS A 228 4.36 27.35 21.14
N GLU A 229 4.69 28.43 20.42
CA GLU A 229 4.38 29.79 20.85
C GLU A 229 2.90 30.09 20.66
N ASP A 230 2.26 29.46 19.67
CA ASP A 230 0.84 29.63 19.39
C ASP A 230 -0.01 28.48 19.98
N TRP A 231 0.60 27.63 20.80
CA TRP A 231 -0.10 26.49 21.37
C TRP A 231 -1.26 26.94 22.25
N ASP A 232 -2.45 26.63 21.82
CA ASP A 232 -3.69 26.81 22.58
C ASP A 232 -4.16 25.43 23.04
N PRO A 233 -4.19 25.18 24.36
CA PRO A 233 -4.61 23.88 24.86
C PRO A 233 -6.07 23.50 24.52
N SER A 234 -6.86 24.44 24.01
CA SER A 234 -8.21 24.10 23.51
C SER A 234 -8.20 23.51 22.10
N VAL A 235 -7.06 23.62 21.39
CA VAL A 235 -6.92 23.09 20.03
C VAL A 235 -6.42 21.64 20.12
N ILE A 236 -7.20 20.74 19.56
CA ILE A 236 -6.83 19.31 19.51
C ILE A 236 -6.39 19.00 18.07
N VAL A 237 -5.17 18.50 17.93
CA VAL A 237 -4.63 18.06 16.65
C VAL A 237 -4.65 16.53 16.56
N ASN A 238 -4.84 16.01 15.37
CA ASN A 238 -4.78 14.59 15.14
C ASN A 238 -3.33 14.09 15.27
N ALA A 239 -3.18 12.86 15.75
CA ALA A 239 -1.87 12.24 15.85
C ALA A 239 -1.25 11.94 14.48
N CYS A 240 -2.06 11.89 13.44
CA CYS A 240 -1.61 11.70 12.06
C CYS A 240 -2.56 12.43 11.12
N GLU A 241 -2.06 12.76 9.93
CA GLU A 241 -2.90 13.36 8.90
C GLU A 241 -3.91 12.32 8.41
N SER A 242 -5.18 12.68 8.42
CA SER A 242 -6.26 11.75 8.07
C SER A 242 -7.49 12.48 7.57
N ALA A 243 -8.25 11.81 6.71
CA ALA A 243 -9.53 12.34 6.24
C ALA A 243 -10.61 12.07 7.27
N PRO A 244 -11.50 13.03 7.56
CA PRO A 244 -12.58 12.79 8.51
C PRO A 244 -13.58 11.77 7.94
N TYR A 245 -13.87 10.75 8.72
CA TYR A 245 -14.86 9.74 8.35
C TYR A 245 -16.28 10.24 8.61
N ASN A 246 -16.47 10.87 9.77
CA ASN A 246 -17.77 11.38 10.19
C ASN A 246 -17.58 12.53 11.17
N CYS A 247 -18.47 13.49 11.12
CA CYS A 247 -18.51 14.61 12.06
C CYS A 247 -19.94 14.72 12.58
N VAL A 248 -20.14 14.40 13.85
CA VAL A 248 -21.47 14.44 14.48
C VAL A 248 -21.50 15.58 15.49
N THR A 249 -22.46 16.47 15.34
CA THR A 249 -22.70 17.53 16.32
C THR A 249 -23.69 17.05 17.38
N ASN A 250 -23.57 17.57 18.60
CA ASN A 250 -24.46 17.26 19.74
C ASN A 250 -24.41 15.76 20.12
N ALA A 251 -23.29 15.16 19.95
CA ALA A 251 -23.10 13.75 20.25
C ALA A 251 -23.22 13.36 21.72
N UNK A 252 -23.30 14.20 22.35
CA UNK A 252 -23.39 14.03 23.74
C UNK A 252 -24.69 13.63 24.29
N UNK A 253 -25.24 13.63 23.67
CA UNK A 253 -26.53 13.36 24.06
C UNK A 253 -26.91 11.94 23.93
N UNK A 254 -26.12 11.46 24.04
CA UNK A 254 -26.42 10.22 23.79
C UNK A 254 -27.00 9.39 24.83
N UNK A 255 -27.16 9.81 25.50
CA UNK A 255 -27.87 9.15 26.39
C UNK A 255 -29.28 9.28 26.18
N ASP A 256 -29.74 9.13 25.18
CA ASP A 256 -31.17 9.16 25.08
C ASP A 256 -31.77 7.76 24.97
N ASP A 257 -32.37 7.51 25.93
CA ASP A 257 -33.64 6.82 26.13
C ASP A 257 -34.04 5.89 25.00
N GLU A 258 -33.54 4.69 25.10
CA GLU A 258 -34.34 3.59 24.58
C GLU A 258 -35.45 3.29 25.59
N ARG A 259 -36.65 3.65 25.27
CA ARG A 259 -37.86 3.08 25.83
C ARG A 259 -38.63 2.37 24.74
#